data_04886e7a8a55b5b96c977b343769afea
#
_entry.id   04886e7a8a55b5b96c977b343769afea
#
_cell.length_a   1.000
_cell.length_b   1.000
_cell.length_c   1.000
_cell.angle_alpha   90.00
_cell.angle_beta   90.00
_cell.angle_gamma   90.00
#
_symmetry.space_group_name_H-M   'P 1'
#
loop_
_entity.id
_entity.type
_entity.pdbx_description
1 polymer ?
#
loop_
_entity_poly.entity_id
_entity_poly.type
_entity_poly.pdbx_seq_one_letter_code
_entity_poly.pdbx_strand_id
1 'polypeptide(L)'
;MLFVLMVAGCVRLYAQEFRVEGFRQLPNDVSAFISPVRDLNGDACALVKVIASSDFAFSSPLGIVKRKDDVGEILLYLPQGSRKITIKHPVLGVLRDYRFPSPLEERMTYELKIGMPEPQVTVEHDTVVLTKTVVDTVAVTKPKVKVPVAFYAMVTSSFHSNGPSFGVMFAVMRRHGMFVHARSDMRSVGETRLECNKEGYIGSSSIKPYYTGDVRRSNYAITAGLIHRLWRNVCIFEGAGYGRTATAWKLAESEGGGYALNKGLTHAGVAGELGVVVAFGRLSVMASASTIAGKQWHGNIGIGIRLGKK
;
A
#
# COMPACT_ATOMS: atom_id res chain seq x y z
N MET A 1 -12.88 3.90 -23.56
CA MET A 1 -13.49 4.23 -22.27
C MET A 1 -14.11 3.01 -21.57
N LEU A 2 -14.09 1.80 -22.14
CA LEU A 2 -14.69 0.59 -21.55
C LEU A 2 -13.70 -0.31 -20.77
N PHE A 3 -12.40 -0.10 -20.91
CA PHE A 3 -11.36 -0.97 -20.30
C PHE A 3 -10.95 -0.57 -18.87
N VAL A 4 -11.32 0.63 -18.42
CA VAL A 4 -10.98 1.14 -17.06
C VAL A 4 -11.95 0.61 -16.00
N LEU A 5 -13.13 0.16 -16.37
CA LEU A 5 -14.17 -0.30 -15.44
C LEU A 5 -14.02 -1.76 -14.97
N MET A 6 -13.16 -2.56 -15.62
CA MET A 6 -13.03 -4.00 -15.32
C MET A 6 -12.00 -4.36 -14.25
N VAL A 7 -11.18 -3.40 -13.79
CA VAL A 7 -10.14 -3.63 -12.75
C VAL A 7 -10.65 -3.34 -11.33
N ALA A 8 -11.80 -2.69 -11.19
CA ALA A 8 -12.35 -2.31 -9.88
C ALA A 8 -13.08 -3.44 -9.11
N GLY A 9 -13.17 -4.65 -9.67
CA GLY A 9 -14.11 -5.68 -9.23
C GLY A 9 -13.63 -6.78 -8.30
N CYS A 10 -12.34 -6.90 -7.94
CA CYS A 10 -11.85 -8.07 -7.20
C CYS A 10 -10.77 -7.80 -6.14
N VAL A 11 -10.94 -6.79 -5.32
CA VAL A 11 -10.19 -6.74 -4.05
C VAL A 11 -11.08 -7.31 -2.95
N ARG A 12 -11.13 -8.63 -2.80
CA ARG A 12 -11.56 -9.24 -1.54
C ARG A 12 -10.44 -8.99 -0.52
N LEU A 13 -10.62 -7.95 0.27
CA LEU A 13 -9.87 -7.74 1.51
C LEU A 13 -10.26 -8.88 2.46
N TYR A 14 -9.43 -9.90 2.55
CA TYR A 14 -9.45 -10.83 3.68
C TYR A 14 -8.92 -10.05 4.89
N ALA A 15 -9.81 -9.37 5.61
CA ALA A 15 -9.52 -8.96 6.97
C ALA A 15 -9.34 -10.24 7.79
N GLN A 16 -8.26 -10.35 8.55
CA GLN A 16 -8.16 -11.38 9.58
C GLN A 16 -9.19 -11.01 10.64
N GLU A 17 -10.35 -11.67 10.61
CA GLU A 17 -11.44 -11.42 11.54
C GLU A 17 -11.16 -12.16 12.85
N PHE A 18 -11.30 -11.46 13.97
CA PHE A 18 -11.40 -12.08 15.28
C PHE A 18 -12.84 -12.58 15.49
N ARG A 19 -13.03 -13.54 16.38
CA ARG A 19 -14.34 -14.09 16.71
C ARG A 19 -14.54 -14.17 18.22
N VAL A 20 -15.79 -14.15 18.65
CA VAL A 20 -16.16 -14.49 20.03
C VAL A 20 -16.14 -16.01 20.14
N GLU A 21 -15.27 -16.53 21.01
CA GLU A 21 -15.15 -17.98 21.30
C GLU A 21 -16.18 -18.45 22.32
N GLY A 22 -16.59 -17.58 23.23
CA GLY A 22 -17.55 -17.93 24.24
C GLY A 22 -18.06 -16.73 25.04
N PHE A 23 -19.29 -16.89 25.53
CA PHE A 23 -19.91 -15.99 26.49
C PHE A 23 -20.61 -16.84 27.56
N ARG A 24 -20.31 -16.57 28.82
CA ARG A 24 -20.91 -17.28 29.95
C ARG A 24 -21.09 -16.39 31.17
N GLN A 25 -22.10 -16.67 31.96
CA GLN A 25 -22.27 -16.09 33.29
C GLN A 25 -21.33 -16.75 34.28
N LEU A 26 -20.79 -15.97 35.21
CA LEU A 26 -19.91 -16.43 36.29
C LEU A 26 -20.67 -16.32 37.65
N PRO A 27 -21.50 -17.31 38.03
CA PRO A 27 -22.36 -17.20 39.20
C PRO A 27 -21.56 -17.07 40.51
N ASN A 28 -20.36 -17.60 40.58
CA ASN A 28 -19.49 -17.56 41.77
C ASN A 28 -18.61 -16.31 41.83
N ASP A 29 -18.64 -15.46 40.78
CA ASP A 29 -17.89 -14.21 40.77
C ASP A 29 -18.75 -13.06 41.27
N VAL A 30 -18.52 -12.70 42.51
CA VAL A 30 -19.26 -11.64 43.22
C VAL A 30 -18.72 -10.22 43.01
N SER A 31 -17.80 -10.04 42.06
CA SER A 31 -17.13 -8.74 41.83
C SER A 31 -18.12 -7.63 41.50
N ALA A 32 -19.12 -7.88 40.66
CA ALA A 32 -20.17 -6.92 40.30
C ALA A 32 -21.11 -6.62 41.49
N PHE A 33 -21.25 -7.56 42.44
CA PHE A 33 -22.10 -7.42 43.61
C PHE A 33 -21.40 -6.63 44.73
N ILE A 34 -20.13 -6.92 45.01
CA ILE A 34 -19.38 -6.29 46.13
C ILE A 34 -19.05 -4.82 45.81
N SER A 35 -18.74 -4.50 44.56
CA SER A 35 -18.36 -3.14 44.12
C SER A 35 -19.23 -2.69 42.96
N PRO A 36 -20.53 -2.43 43.15
CA PRO A 36 -21.45 -2.12 42.08
C PRO A 36 -21.14 -0.74 41.50
N VAL A 37 -20.96 -0.70 40.17
CA VAL A 37 -20.96 0.54 39.39
C VAL A 37 -22.41 0.83 39.01
N ARG A 38 -22.85 2.08 39.14
CA ARG A 38 -24.22 2.50 38.83
C ARG A 38 -24.23 3.27 37.53
N ASP A 39 -25.31 3.11 36.79
CA ASP A 39 -25.58 3.88 35.57
C ASP A 39 -26.17 5.27 35.90
N LEU A 40 -26.56 6.01 34.87
CA LEU A 40 -27.15 7.35 35.04
C LEU A 40 -28.53 7.32 35.70
N ASN A 41 -29.22 6.20 35.72
CA ASN A 41 -30.51 6.01 36.36
C ASN A 41 -30.37 5.58 37.83
N GLY A 42 -29.14 5.29 38.27
CA GLY A 42 -28.85 4.78 39.59
C GLY A 42 -28.91 3.26 39.74
N ASP A 43 -29.21 2.55 38.64
CA ASP A 43 -29.31 1.09 38.61
C ASP A 43 -27.91 0.46 38.61
N ALA A 44 -27.77 -0.71 39.21
CA ALA A 44 -26.48 -1.40 39.25
C ALA A 44 -26.18 -2.05 37.87
N CYS A 45 -24.97 -1.84 37.40
CA CYS A 45 -24.50 -2.43 36.12
C CYS A 45 -24.17 -3.91 36.26
N ALA A 46 -24.24 -4.60 35.12
CA ALA A 46 -23.58 -5.89 34.94
C ALA A 46 -22.09 -5.67 34.69
N LEU A 47 -21.25 -6.61 35.11
CA LEU A 47 -19.83 -6.64 34.79
C LEU A 47 -19.53 -7.70 33.71
N VAL A 48 -18.99 -7.28 32.59
CA VAL A 48 -18.48 -8.21 31.56
C VAL A 48 -16.96 -8.18 31.60
N LYS A 49 -16.35 -9.28 31.99
CA LYS A 49 -14.90 -9.53 31.91
C LYS A 49 -14.56 -10.02 30.52
N VAL A 50 -13.89 -9.21 29.74
CA VAL A 50 -13.47 -9.57 28.38
C VAL A 50 -12.04 -10.07 28.41
N ILE A 51 -11.85 -11.33 28.05
CA ILE A 51 -10.51 -11.94 27.92
C ILE A 51 -9.96 -11.58 26.54
N ALA A 52 -9.17 -10.50 26.48
CA ALA A 52 -8.57 -9.97 25.26
C ALA A 52 -7.43 -9.00 25.59
N SER A 53 -6.65 -8.61 24.55
CA SER A 53 -5.64 -7.56 24.68
C SER A 53 -6.29 -6.18 24.84
N SER A 54 -5.57 -5.22 25.39
CA SER A 54 -6.02 -3.83 25.59
C SER A 54 -6.36 -3.07 24.30
N ASP A 55 -5.96 -3.60 23.14
CA ASP A 55 -6.15 -2.96 21.82
C ASP A 55 -7.62 -3.01 21.34
N PHE A 56 -8.47 -3.79 22.02
CA PHE A 56 -9.89 -3.86 21.70
C PHE A 56 -10.66 -2.65 22.24
N ALA A 57 -11.50 -2.07 21.39
CA ALA A 57 -12.47 -1.04 21.75
C ALA A 57 -13.89 -1.60 21.67
N PHE A 58 -14.76 -1.11 22.55
CA PHE A 58 -16.11 -1.61 22.70
C PHE A 58 -17.12 -0.47 22.63
N SER A 59 -18.32 -0.77 22.14
CA SER A 59 -19.47 0.13 22.21
C SER A 59 -20.75 -0.67 22.35
N SER A 60 -21.73 -0.15 23.07
CA SER A 60 -23.05 -0.77 23.26
C SER A 60 -24.15 0.26 23.02
N PRO A 61 -25.33 -0.14 22.51
CA PRO A 61 -26.46 0.77 22.32
C PRO A 61 -26.89 1.51 23.57
N LEU A 62 -26.82 0.87 24.74
CA LEU A 62 -27.12 1.49 26.04
C LEU A 62 -25.89 2.20 26.66
N GLY A 63 -24.78 2.26 25.92
CA GLY A 63 -23.52 2.83 26.41
C GLY A 63 -22.70 1.83 27.24
N ILE A 64 -21.49 2.26 27.62
CA ILE A 64 -20.60 1.59 28.57
C ILE A 64 -20.36 2.58 29.69
N VAL A 65 -20.80 2.24 30.87
CA VAL A 65 -20.74 3.15 32.04
C VAL A 65 -19.31 3.34 32.52
N LYS A 66 -18.55 2.25 32.55
CA LYS A 66 -17.13 2.28 32.94
C LYS A 66 -16.35 1.18 32.21
N ARG A 67 -15.13 1.50 31.84
CA ARG A 67 -14.13 0.54 31.37
C ARG A 67 -12.92 0.62 32.31
N LYS A 68 -12.39 -0.54 32.67
CA LYS A 68 -11.12 -0.67 33.39
C LYS A 68 -10.30 -1.75 32.69
N ASP A 69 -9.09 -1.43 32.32
CA ASP A 69 -8.16 -2.41 31.75
C ASP A 69 -7.32 -3.00 32.88
N ASP A 70 -7.25 -4.33 32.94
CA ASP A 70 -6.43 -5.09 33.86
C ASP A 70 -5.52 -6.05 33.10
N VAL A 71 -4.61 -6.73 33.76
CA VAL A 71 -3.65 -7.63 33.14
C VAL A 71 -4.36 -8.85 32.56
N GLY A 72 -4.46 -8.87 31.19
CA GLY A 72 -5.10 -9.97 30.46
C GLY A 72 -6.61 -9.94 30.35
N GLU A 73 -7.28 -8.95 31.00
CA GLU A 73 -8.73 -8.81 30.90
C GLU A 73 -9.16 -7.33 30.87
N ILE A 74 -10.30 -7.08 30.25
CA ILE A 74 -10.93 -5.75 30.20
C ILE A 74 -12.27 -5.84 30.91
N LEU A 75 -12.45 -5.01 31.93
CA LEU A 75 -13.65 -4.95 32.73
C LEU A 75 -14.60 -3.90 32.13
N LEU A 76 -15.75 -4.34 31.64
CA LEU A 76 -16.78 -3.47 31.06
C LEU A 76 -18.01 -3.47 31.94
N TYR A 77 -18.41 -2.31 32.45
CA TYR A 77 -19.64 -2.12 33.17
C TYR A 77 -20.73 -1.64 32.23
N LEU A 78 -21.73 -2.49 32.01
CA LEU A 78 -22.82 -2.27 31.07
C LEU A 78 -24.15 -2.12 31.86
N PRO A 79 -25.06 -1.21 31.41
CA PRO A 79 -26.37 -1.09 31.99
C PRO A 79 -27.15 -2.42 31.96
N GLN A 80 -27.99 -2.64 32.94
CA GLN A 80 -28.96 -3.75 32.97
C GLN A 80 -29.77 -3.79 31.70
N GLY A 81 -30.07 -5.00 31.18
CA GLY A 81 -30.84 -5.19 29.98
C GLY A 81 -30.05 -5.04 28.69
N SER A 82 -28.73 -4.76 28.74
CA SER A 82 -27.88 -4.75 27.56
C SER A 82 -27.93 -6.09 26.83
N ARG A 83 -28.20 -6.06 25.51
CA ARG A 83 -28.36 -7.27 24.68
C ARG A 83 -27.31 -7.37 23.58
N LYS A 84 -26.58 -6.29 23.31
CA LYS A 84 -25.63 -6.22 22.17
C LYS A 84 -24.39 -5.45 22.55
N ILE A 85 -23.28 -5.85 21.94
CA ILE A 85 -22.01 -5.14 22.00
C ILE A 85 -21.34 -5.14 20.61
N THR A 86 -20.74 -4.04 20.24
CA THR A 86 -19.87 -3.93 19.07
C THR A 86 -18.42 -3.94 19.54
N ILE A 87 -17.61 -4.80 18.95
CA ILE A 87 -16.22 -5.04 19.31
C ILE A 87 -15.36 -4.57 18.12
N LYS A 88 -14.35 -3.76 18.38
CA LYS A 88 -13.48 -3.18 17.37
C LYS A 88 -12.03 -3.47 17.70
N HIS A 89 -11.25 -3.83 16.69
CA HIS A 89 -9.81 -3.96 16.78
C HIS A 89 -9.14 -3.20 15.62
N PRO A 90 -8.07 -2.42 15.84
CA PRO A 90 -7.50 -1.55 14.82
C PRO A 90 -6.95 -2.29 13.59
N VAL A 91 -6.59 -3.56 13.75
CA VAL A 91 -5.99 -4.39 12.68
C VAL A 91 -6.91 -5.50 12.21
N LEU A 92 -7.72 -6.10 13.13
CA LEU A 92 -8.53 -7.29 12.87
C LEU A 92 -9.97 -6.96 12.43
N GLY A 93 -10.35 -5.68 12.40
CA GLY A 93 -11.65 -5.23 11.93
C GLY A 93 -12.68 -5.02 13.04
N VAL A 94 -13.97 -5.11 12.70
CA VAL A 94 -15.09 -4.76 13.57
C VAL A 94 -16.14 -5.85 13.54
N LEU A 95 -16.43 -6.46 14.69
CA LEU A 95 -17.58 -7.33 14.91
C LEU A 95 -18.75 -6.49 15.42
N ARG A 96 -19.70 -6.22 14.54
CA ARG A 96 -20.87 -5.38 14.86
C ARG A 96 -21.98 -6.20 15.48
N ASP A 97 -22.69 -5.61 16.46
CA ASP A 97 -23.94 -6.13 17.03
C ASP A 97 -23.86 -7.59 17.51
N TYR A 98 -22.73 -7.97 18.14
CA TYR A 98 -22.68 -9.26 18.82
C TYR A 98 -23.79 -9.31 19.87
N ARG A 99 -24.68 -10.30 19.77
CA ARG A 99 -25.81 -10.47 20.67
C ARG A 99 -25.47 -11.40 21.81
N PHE A 100 -25.69 -10.94 23.04
CA PHE A 100 -25.62 -11.81 24.20
C PHE A 100 -26.75 -12.84 24.16
N PRO A 101 -26.54 -14.09 24.63
CA PRO A 101 -27.57 -15.14 24.66
C PRO A 101 -28.79 -14.75 25.51
N SER A 102 -28.59 -13.97 26.57
CA SER A 102 -29.61 -13.39 27.45
C SER A 102 -29.32 -11.91 27.69
N PRO A 103 -30.32 -11.09 28.07
CA PRO A 103 -30.07 -9.75 28.54
C PRO A 103 -29.18 -9.79 29.81
N LEU A 104 -28.27 -8.80 29.95
CA LEU A 104 -27.43 -8.73 31.11
C LEU A 104 -28.24 -8.33 32.34
N GLU A 105 -28.05 -9.05 33.42
CA GLU A 105 -28.71 -8.80 34.73
C GLU A 105 -27.84 -7.91 35.60
N GLU A 106 -28.49 -7.09 36.42
CA GLU A 106 -27.78 -6.24 37.37
C GLU A 106 -26.93 -7.06 38.38
N ARG A 107 -25.79 -6.49 38.79
CA ARG A 107 -24.87 -7.11 39.77
C ARG A 107 -24.33 -8.49 39.39
N MET A 108 -24.56 -8.95 38.19
CA MET A 108 -24.03 -10.22 37.71
C MET A 108 -22.72 -10.04 36.93
N THR A 109 -21.85 -11.03 37.08
CA THR A 109 -20.56 -11.06 36.33
C THR A 109 -20.65 -12.05 35.19
N TYR A 110 -20.15 -11.65 34.01
CA TYR A 110 -20.08 -12.44 32.78
C TYR A 110 -18.65 -12.47 32.27
N GLU A 111 -18.28 -13.52 31.56
CA GLU A 111 -17.04 -13.64 30.82
C GLU A 111 -17.32 -13.66 29.32
N LEU A 112 -16.60 -12.85 28.59
CA LEU A 112 -16.60 -12.81 27.12
C LEU A 112 -15.18 -13.12 26.61
N LYS A 113 -15.00 -14.26 25.96
CA LYS A 113 -13.70 -14.68 25.43
C LYS A 113 -13.61 -14.36 23.95
N ILE A 114 -12.59 -13.59 23.55
CA ILE A 114 -12.29 -13.23 22.18
C ILE A 114 -11.14 -14.07 21.68
N GLY A 115 -11.39 -14.90 20.66
CA GLY A 115 -10.38 -15.66 19.97
C GLY A 115 -9.70 -14.82 18.89
N MET A 116 -8.39 -14.76 18.96
CA MET A 116 -7.57 -14.22 17.90
C MET A 116 -7.25 -15.31 16.87
N PRO A 117 -7.23 -14.99 15.56
CA PRO A 117 -6.79 -15.96 14.58
C PRO A 117 -5.36 -16.38 14.90
N GLU A 118 -5.14 -17.67 15.06
CA GLU A 118 -3.79 -18.20 15.25
C GLU A 118 -2.93 -17.84 14.04
N PRO A 119 -1.72 -17.29 14.24
CA PRO A 119 -0.77 -17.17 13.16
C PRO A 119 -0.50 -18.59 12.64
N GLN A 120 -0.83 -18.86 11.38
CA GLN A 120 -0.48 -20.14 10.74
C GLN A 120 1.05 -20.27 10.73
N VAL A 121 1.56 -20.95 11.72
CA VAL A 121 2.96 -21.38 11.78
C VAL A 121 3.03 -22.73 11.05
N THR A 122 3.59 -22.71 9.85
CA THR A 122 3.99 -23.94 9.17
C THR A 122 5.20 -24.50 9.94
N VAL A 123 4.97 -25.49 10.76
CA VAL A 123 6.04 -26.18 11.51
C VAL A 123 6.72 -27.14 10.55
N GLU A 124 7.95 -26.83 10.14
CA GLU A 124 8.91 -27.87 9.70
C GLU A 124 9.44 -28.56 10.96
N HIS A 125 9.30 -29.89 10.99
CA HIS A 125 9.79 -30.73 12.08
C HIS A 125 11.32 -30.67 12.18
N ASP A 126 11.80 -30.06 13.27
CA ASP A 126 13.11 -30.37 13.80
C ASP A 126 13.00 -30.65 15.30
N THR A 127 13.66 -31.71 15.73
CA THR A 127 13.59 -32.36 17.03
C THR A 127 14.10 -31.44 18.14
N VAL A 128 13.23 -31.05 19.08
CA VAL A 128 13.62 -30.22 20.23
C VAL A 128 13.79 -31.08 21.47
N VAL A 129 15.01 -31.10 22.03
CA VAL A 129 15.35 -31.63 23.34
C VAL A 129 14.85 -30.65 24.42
N LEU A 130 13.96 -31.10 25.30
CA LEU A 130 13.44 -30.36 26.44
C LEU A 130 14.48 -30.29 27.57
N THR A 131 15.08 -29.12 27.77
CA THR A 131 15.79 -28.77 28.99
C THR A 131 14.95 -27.81 29.83
N LYS A 132 14.57 -28.24 31.02
CA LYS A 132 13.79 -27.49 32.01
C LYS A 132 14.70 -26.45 32.66
N THR A 133 14.50 -25.15 32.38
CA THR A 133 15.21 -24.05 33.04
C THR A 133 14.23 -23.17 33.81
N VAL A 134 14.61 -22.87 35.04
CA VAL A 134 13.89 -22.03 36.03
C VAL A 134 13.74 -20.60 35.49
N VAL A 135 12.52 -20.04 35.62
CA VAL A 135 12.16 -18.74 35.09
C VAL A 135 12.67 -17.63 36.01
N ASP A 136 13.72 -16.94 35.58
CA ASP A 136 14.01 -15.59 36.04
C ASP A 136 13.23 -14.61 35.12
N THR A 137 12.59 -13.63 35.73
CA THR A 137 11.71 -12.66 35.06
C THR A 137 12.51 -11.73 34.15
N VAL A 138 12.80 -12.16 32.95
CA VAL A 138 13.37 -11.30 31.91
C VAL A 138 12.23 -10.67 31.12
N ALA A 139 12.19 -9.36 31.06
CA ALA A 139 11.28 -8.60 30.22
C ALA A 139 11.35 -9.13 28.78
N VAL A 140 10.29 -9.83 28.33
CA VAL A 140 10.19 -10.36 26.98
C VAL A 140 10.01 -9.19 26.02
N THR A 141 11.12 -8.69 25.48
CA THR A 141 11.10 -7.87 24.28
C THR A 141 10.52 -8.70 23.16
N LYS A 142 9.30 -8.37 22.71
CA LYS A 142 8.67 -9.02 21.54
C LYS A 142 9.70 -9.09 20.42
N PRO A 143 9.98 -10.28 19.83
CA PRO A 143 10.95 -10.38 18.75
C PRO A 143 10.49 -9.47 17.61
N LYS A 144 11.31 -8.52 17.22
CA LYS A 144 11.05 -7.67 16.04
C LYS A 144 10.99 -8.60 14.83
N VAL A 145 9.78 -8.85 14.32
CA VAL A 145 9.57 -9.65 13.10
C VAL A 145 10.37 -8.97 11.98
N LYS A 146 11.47 -9.60 11.58
CA LYS A 146 12.31 -9.10 10.49
C LYS A 146 11.54 -9.26 9.19
N VAL A 147 11.00 -8.15 8.65
CA VAL A 147 10.38 -8.16 7.32
C VAL A 147 11.42 -8.63 6.30
N PRO A 148 11.16 -9.71 5.55
CA PRO A 148 12.13 -10.22 4.58
C PRO A 148 12.36 -9.21 3.45
N VAL A 149 13.55 -9.27 2.85
CA VAL A 149 13.88 -8.47 1.67
C VAL A 149 13.08 -9.01 0.48
N ALA A 150 12.46 -8.10 -0.26
CA ALA A 150 11.79 -8.39 -1.51
C ALA A 150 12.52 -7.66 -2.65
N PHE A 151 12.70 -8.38 -3.78
CA PHE A 151 13.22 -7.84 -5.04
C PHE A 151 12.11 -7.83 -6.05
N TYR A 152 12.05 -6.78 -6.85
CA TYR A 152 11.12 -6.64 -7.95
C TYR A 152 11.91 -6.47 -9.24
N ALA A 153 11.52 -7.22 -10.28
CA ALA A 153 12.03 -7.06 -11.64
C ALA A 153 10.81 -6.97 -12.57
N MET A 154 10.67 -5.86 -13.28
CA MET A 154 9.47 -5.56 -14.05
C MET A 154 9.85 -5.05 -15.44
N VAL A 155 9.08 -5.45 -16.44
CA VAL A 155 9.06 -4.82 -17.75
C VAL A 155 7.95 -3.81 -17.81
N THR A 156 8.19 -2.68 -18.48
CA THR A 156 7.26 -1.54 -18.48
C THR A 156 7.01 -1.06 -19.89
N SER A 157 5.83 -0.50 -20.11
CA SER A 157 5.48 0.25 -21.31
C SER A 157 5.02 1.64 -20.89
N SER A 158 5.53 2.65 -21.57
CA SER A 158 5.22 4.05 -21.32
C SER A 158 4.48 4.63 -22.51
N PHE A 159 3.42 5.38 -22.24
CA PHE A 159 2.57 6.00 -23.25
C PHE A 159 2.68 7.52 -23.13
N HIS A 160 2.92 8.15 -24.24
CA HIS A 160 2.98 9.61 -24.36
C HIS A 160 2.58 10.05 -25.77
N SER A 161 2.49 11.36 -26.01
CA SER A 161 2.01 11.92 -27.27
C SER A 161 2.85 11.51 -28.52
N ASN A 162 4.11 11.13 -28.32
CA ASN A 162 5.04 10.79 -29.42
C ASN A 162 5.15 9.28 -29.70
N GLY A 163 4.33 8.44 -29.05
CA GLY A 163 4.31 6.99 -29.23
C GLY A 163 4.74 6.23 -27.98
N PRO A 164 4.73 4.89 -28.01
CA PRO A 164 5.12 4.07 -26.89
C PRO A 164 6.64 4.03 -26.70
N SER A 165 7.09 3.87 -25.46
CA SER A 165 8.45 3.46 -25.10
C SER A 165 8.39 2.27 -24.15
N PHE A 166 9.48 1.51 -24.09
CA PHE A 166 9.62 0.32 -23.27
C PHE A 166 10.70 0.51 -22.23
N GLY A 167 10.60 -0.20 -21.11
CA GLY A 167 11.56 -0.05 -20.06
C GLY A 167 11.64 -1.26 -19.12
N VAL A 168 12.55 -1.14 -18.16
CA VAL A 168 12.74 -2.11 -17.10
C VAL A 168 12.85 -1.39 -15.76
N MET A 169 12.21 -1.92 -14.76
CA MET A 169 12.29 -1.43 -13.39
C MET A 169 12.82 -2.52 -12.48
N PHE A 170 13.80 -2.17 -11.67
CA PHE A 170 14.30 -3.00 -10.56
C PHE A 170 14.08 -2.29 -9.24
N ALA A 171 13.63 -3.02 -8.23
CA ALA A 171 13.52 -2.49 -6.88
C ALA A 171 13.91 -3.51 -5.84
N VAL A 172 14.48 -3.02 -4.73
CA VAL A 172 14.83 -3.81 -3.56
C VAL A 172 14.27 -3.12 -2.32
N MET A 173 13.54 -3.88 -1.50
CA MET A 173 12.91 -3.29 -0.33
C MET A 173 12.66 -4.30 0.80
N ARG A 174 12.55 -3.78 2.00
CA ARG A 174 11.89 -4.45 3.15
C ARG A 174 10.57 -3.76 3.46
N ARG A 175 10.57 -2.78 4.35
CA ARG A 175 9.48 -1.82 4.57
C ARG A 175 9.64 -0.59 3.69
N HIS A 176 10.88 -0.13 3.56
CA HIS A 176 11.35 0.92 2.67
C HIS A 176 12.48 0.36 1.82
N GLY A 177 12.69 0.91 0.65
CA GLY A 177 13.71 0.45 -0.27
C GLY A 177 13.99 1.45 -1.37
N MET A 178 14.68 0.99 -2.40
CA MET A 178 15.10 1.80 -3.54
C MET A 178 14.65 1.14 -4.84
N PHE A 179 14.46 1.94 -5.87
CA PHE A 179 14.21 1.48 -7.23
C PHE A 179 15.05 2.23 -8.25
N VAL A 180 15.22 1.61 -9.40
CA VAL A 180 15.73 2.21 -10.63
C VAL A 180 14.79 1.79 -11.77
N HIS A 181 14.39 2.76 -12.59
CA HIS A 181 13.55 2.53 -13.75
C HIS A 181 14.18 3.21 -14.97
N ALA A 182 14.51 2.43 -15.98
CA ALA A 182 15.06 2.90 -17.26
C ALA A 182 14.06 2.61 -18.37
N ARG A 183 13.83 3.58 -19.26
CA ARG A 183 12.92 3.46 -20.39
C ARG A 183 13.46 4.15 -21.63
N SER A 184 13.17 3.60 -22.80
CA SER A 184 13.55 4.14 -24.11
C SER A 184 12.59 3.68 -25.18
N ASP A 185 12.40 4.48 -26.22
CA ASP A 185 11.75 4.06 -27.46
C ASP A 185 12.73 3.38 -28.44
N MET A 186 13.99 3.23 -28.01
CA MET A 186 15.09 2.66 -28.80
C MET A 186 15.31 3.33 -30.15
N ARG A 187 14.85 4.56 -30.32
CA ARG A 187 15.01 5.36 -31.51
C ARG A 187 16.05 6.43 -31.31
N SER A 188 16.69 6.87 -32.38
CA SER A 188 17.63 7.98 -32.40
C SER A 188 17.20 9.00 -33.43
N VAL A 189 17.37 10.27 -33.16
CA VAL A 189 17.20 11.34 -34.15
C VAL A 189 18.39 11.41 -35.11
N GLY A 190 19.46 10.65 -34.82
CA GLY A 190 20.70 10.66 -35.63
C GLY A 190 21.50 11.95 -35.46
N GLU A 191 22.49 12.13 -36.33
CA GLU A 191 23.24 13.37 -36.40
C GLU A 191 22.37 14.49 -36.97
N THR A 192 22.24 15.57 -36.22
CA THR A 192 21.53 16.79 -36.63
C THR A 192 22.55 17.91 -36.70
N ARG A 193 22.81 18.39 -37.92
CA ARG A 193 23.77 19.50 -38.14
C ARG A 193 23.13 20.86 -37.96
N LEU A 194 21.83 20.93 -38.11
CA LEU A 194 21.05 22.16 -38.05
C LEU A 194 20.04 22.12 -36.90
N GLU A 195 19.68 23.28 -36.40
CA GLU A 195 18.69 23.44 -35.36
C GLU A 195 17.62 24.42 -35.82
N CYS A 196 16.34 24.09 -35.59
CA CYS A 196 15.25 24.97 -35.90
C CYS A 196 14.41 25.28 -34.61
N ASN A 197 13.67 26.39 -34.66
CA ASN A 197 12.73 26.75 -33.60
C ASN A 197 11.46 25.86 -33.70
N LYS A 198 10.46 26.13 -32.85
CA LYS A 198 9.21 25.35 -32.79
C LYS A 198 8.45 25.40 -34.15
N GLU A 199 8.50 26.52 -34.84
CA GLU A 199 7.82 26.78 -36.09
C GLU A 199 8.60 26.21 -37.31
N GLY A 200 9.89 25.88 -37.14
CA GLY A 200 10.75 25.31 -38.16
C GLY A 200 11.71 26.29 -38.86
N TYR A 201 11.88 27.51 -38.32
CA TYR A 201 12.88 28.45 -38.87
C TYR A 201 14.28 28.10 -38.34
N ILE A 202 15.28 28.19 -39.22
CA ILE A 202 16.69 27.91 -38.90
C ILE A 202 17.42 29.24 -38.61
N GLY A 203 18.06 29.30 -37.44
CA GLY A 203 18.81 30.49 -36.98
C GLY A 203 17.92 31.73 -36.92
N SER A 204 18.42 32.83 -37.48
CA SER A 204 17.72 34.16 -37.54
C SER A 204 17.00 34.37 -38.87
N SER A 205 16.88 33.31 -39.72
CA SER A 205 16.21 33.44 -41.02
C SER A 205 14.73 33.69 -40.87
N SER A 206 14.19 34.65 -41.63
CA SER A 206 12.75 34.88 -41.80
C SER A 206 12.12 33.92 -42.82
N ILE A 207 12.94 33.18 -43.57
CA ILE A 207 12.47 32.23 -44.56
C ILE A 207 12.50 30.80 -43.94
N LYS A 208 11.35 30.15 -43.96
CA LYS A 208 11.23 28.77 -43.51
C LYS A 208 11.73 27.80 -44.61
N PRO A 209 12.70 26.93 -44.31
CA PRO A 209 13.16 25.95 -45.28
C PRO A 209 12.06 24.91 -45.57
N TYR A 210 12.19 24.24 -46.71
CA TYR A 210 11.24 23.21 -47.08
C TYR A 210 11.57 21.89 -46.38
N TYR A 211 10.57 21.34 -45.67
CA TYR A 211 10.64 20.05 -44.99
C TYR A 211 9.89 18.98 -45.76
N THR A 212 10.42 17.75 -45.82
CA THR A 212 9.77 16.63 -46.52
C THR A 212 8.56 16.04 -45.78
N GLY A 213 8.36 16.39 -44.53
CA GLY A 213 7.33 15.84 -43.64
C GLY A 213 7.80 14.63 -42.84
N ASP A 214 8.96 14.05 -43.14
CA ASP A 214 9.55 12.96 -42.35
C ASP A 214 10.00 13.50 -40.99
N VAL A 215 9.64 12.78 -39.91
CA VAL A 215 9.96 13.16 -38.53
C VAL A 215 10.64 12.00 -37.81
N ARG A 216 11.82 12.27 -37.24
CA ARG A 216 12.50 11.37 -36.32
C ARG A 216 12.25 11.82 -34.89
N ARG A 217 11.97 10.87 -34.03
CA ARG A 217 11.75 11.12 -32.61
C ARG A 217 12.58 10.14 -31.78
N SER A 218 13.03 10.58 -30.64
CA SER A 218 13.69 9.72 -29.65
C SER A 218 13.26 10.12 -28.25
N ASN A 219 13.08 9.13 -27.40
CA ASN A 219 12.70 9.35 -26.01
C ASN A 219 13.43 8.35 -25.10
N TYR A 220 14.11 8.85 -24.10
CA TYR A 220 14.65 8.01 -23.03
C TYR A 220 14.60 8.73 -21.70
N ALA A 221 14.49 7.96 -20.63
CA ALA A 221 14.60 8.47 -19.27
C ALA A 221 15.12 7.36 -18.35
N ILE A 222 15.85 7.80 -17.33
CA ILE A 222 16.25 6.97 -16.21
C ILE A 222 15.87 7.69 -14.94
N THR A 223 15.15 7.01 -14.05
CA THR A 223 14.72 7.51 -12.74
C THR A 223 15.17 6.54 -11.66
N ALA A 224 15.52 7.07 -10.51
CA ALA A 224 15.84 6.30 -9.31
C ALA A 224 15.22 7.00 -8.09
N GLY A 225 14.89 6.24 -7.06
CA GLY A 225 14.26 6.82 -5.88
C GLY A 225 13.89 5.80 -4.84
N LEU A 226 12.92 6.17 -4.03
CA LEU A 226 12.48 5.40 -2.89
C LEU A 226 11.19 4.63 -3.21
N ILE A 227 11.06 3.46 -2.58
CA ILE A 227 9.83 2.65 -2.63
C ILE A 227 9.43 2.32 -1.19
N HIS A 228 8.15 2.51 -0.87
CA HIS A 228 7.59 2.38 0.47
C HIS A 228 6.42 1.42 0.47
N ARG A 229 6.42 0.47 1.40
CA ARG A 229 5.29 -0.45 1.58
C ARG A 229 4.21 0.22 2.42
N LEU A 230 3.05 0.50 1.84
CA LEU A 230 1.88 1.00 2.55
C LEU A 230 1.08 -0.13 3.20
N TRP A 231 0.81 -1.19 2.42
CA TRP A 231 0.10 -2.38 2.86
C TRP A 231 0.87 -3.63 2.49
N ARG A 232 0.39 -4.79 2.91
CA ARG A 232 1.04 -6.08 2.66
C ARG A 232 1.44 -6.28 1.19
N ASN A 233 0.59 -5.84 0.26
CA ASN A 233 0.73 -6.08 -1.18
C ASN A 233 0.86 -4.80 -2.00
N VAL A 234 0.76 -3.61 -1.39
CA VAL A 234 0.77 -2.32 -2.09
C VAL A 234 1.97 -1.51 -1.65
N CYS A 235 2.73 -1.05 -2.62
CA CYS A 235 3.86 -0.15 -2.43
C CYS A 235 3.65 1.12 -3.26
N ILE A 236 4.07 2.25 -2.75
CA ILE A 236 4.22 3.49 -3.51
C ILE A 236 5.69 3.73 -3.76
N PHE A 237 6.00 4.36 -4.87
CA PHE A 237 7.37 4.76 -5.18
C PHE A 237 7.41 6.16 -5.78
N GLU A 238 8.50 6.84 -5.50
CA GLU A 238 8.76 8.20 -5.95
C GLU A 238 10.24 8.35 -6.27
N GLY A 239 10.55 9.05 -7.34
CA GLY A 239 11.95 9.20 -7.75
C GLY A 239 12.16 10.33 -8.72
N ALA A 240 13.42 10.62 -8.91
CA ALA A 240 13.91 11.60 -9.85
C ALA A 240 15.08 11.05 -10.66
N GLY A 241 15.36 11.68 -11.76
CA GLY A 241 16.45 11.28 -12.64
C GLY A 241 16.61 12.24 -13.81
N TYR A 242 17.02 11.71 -14.94
CA TYR A 242 17.22 12.48 -16.16
C TYR A 242 16.44 11.85 -17.32
N GLY A 243 15.90 12.69 -18.18
CA GLY A 243 15.25 12.27 -19.40
C GLY A 243 15.45 13.24 -20.55
N ARG A 244 15.33 12.73 -21.75
CA ARG A 244 15.37 13.53 -22.97
C ARG A 244 14.36 13.03 -23.96
N THR A 245 13.61 13.95 -24.54
CA THR A 245 12.81 13.74 -25.74
C THR A 245 13.35 14.66 -26.81
N ALA A 246 13.65 14.12 -28.00
CA ALA A 246 14.14 14.88 -29.13
C ALA A 246 13.26 14.63 -30.36
N THR A 247 13.05 15.69 -31.13
CA THR A 247 12.31 15.66 -32.40
C THR A 247 13.15 16.35 -33.47
N ALA A 248 13.36 15.67 -34.60
CA ALA A 248 14.07 16.22 -35.73
C ALA A 248 13.23 16.07 -37.02
N TRP A 249 13.24 17.11 -37.82
CA TRP A 249 12.52 17.19 -39.08
C TRP A 249 13.47 17.09 -40.26
N LYS A 250 13.10 16.31 -41.26
CA LYS A 250 13.93 16.11 -42.47
C LYS A 250 13.76 17.29 -43.41
N LEU A 251 14.89 17.89 -43.74
CA LEU A 251 14.99 18.92 -44.78
C LEU A 251 14.89 18.32 -46.16
N ALA A 252 14.33 19.07 -47.10
CA ALA A 252 14.37 18.71 -48.52
C ALA A 252 15.81 18.74 -49.04
N GLU A 253 16.10 17.99 -50.09
CA GLU A 253 17.43 17.95 -50.73
C GLU A 253 17.83 19.32 -51.29
N SER A 254 16.86 20.12 -51.76
CA SER A 254 17.07 21.51 -52.17
C SER A 254 17.60 22.42 -51.06
N GLU A 255 17.38 22.06 -49.81
CA GLU A 255 17.80 22.80 -48.61
C GLU A 255 19.05 22.16 -47.96
N GLY A 256 19.77 21.32 -48.70
CA GLY A 256 20.96 20.61 -48.23
C GLY A 256 20.70 19.26 -47.57
N GLY A 257 19.47 18.81 -47.47
CA GLY A 257 19.10 17.51 -46.92
C GLY A 257 19.41 17.33 -45.42
N GLY A 258 19.27 16.11 -44.93
CA GLY A 258 19.56 15.80 -43.54
C GLY A 258 18.42 16.13 -42.57
N TYR A 259 18.71 16.19 -41.28
CA TYR A 259 17.71 16.43 -40.23
C TYR A 259 18.06 17.68 -39.44
N ALA A 260 17.06 18.52 -39.17
CA ALA A 260 17.16 19.67 -38.28
C ALA A 260 16.50 19.35 -36.94
N LEU A 261 17.23 19.54 -35.85
CA LEU A 261 16.71 19.35 -34.47
C LEU A 261 15.73 20.47 -34.15
N ASN A 262 14.49 20.13 -33.83
CA ASN A 262 13.51 21.10 -33.41
C ASN A 262 13.67 21.38 -31.91
N LYS A 263 14.27 22.54 -31.56
CA LYS A 263 14.50 22.95 -30.15
C LYS A 263 13.21 23.15 -29.37
N GLY A 264 12.16 23.60 -30.02
CA GLY A 264 10.87 23.83 -29.35
C GLY A 264 10.13 22.55 -28.95
N LEU A 265 10.41 21.44 -29.67
CA LEU A 265 9.85 20.11 -29.41
C LEU A 265 10.83 19.15 -28.74
N THR A 266 12.06 19.61 -28.50
CA THR A 266 13.11 18.83 -27.82
C THR A 266 13.21 19.31 -26.38
N HIS A 267 13.07 18.40 -25.45
CA HIS A 267 13.14 18.68 -24.01
C HIS A 267 14.10 17.72 -23.35
N ALA A 268 14.98 18.22 -22.53
CA ALA A 268 15.92 17.43 -21.74
C ALA A 268 16.02 18.04 -20.35
N GLY A 269 16.20 17.23 -19.34
CA GLY A 269 16.33 17.70 -17.96
C GLY A 269 15.86 16.70 -16.94
N VAL A 270 15.52 17.20 -15.76
CA VAL A 270 15.08 16.40 -14.64
C VAL A 270 13.81 15.63 -15.03
N ALA A 271 13.87 14.31 -14.84
CA ALA A 271 12.70 13.44 -14.92
C ALA A 271 12.21 13.14 -13.51
N GLY A 272 10.91 13.32 -13.27
CA GLY A 272 10.25 12.93 -12.03
C GLY A 272 9.32 11.76 -12.29
N GLU A 273 9.15 10.88 -11.31
CA GLU A 273 8.25 9.73 -11.38
C GLU A 273 7.58 9.46 -10.04
N LEU A 274 6.27 9.14 -10.09
CA LEU A 274 5.46 8.74 -8.94
C LEU A 274 4.56 7.59 -9.36
N GLY A 275 4.48 6.53 -8.56
CA GLY A 275 3.67 5.40 -8.91
C GLY A 275 3.36 4.42 -7.79
N VAL A 276 2.67 3.36 -8.16
CA VAL A 276 2.21 2.30 -7.29
C VAL A 276 2.60 0.95 -7.85
N VAL A 277 3.05 0.04 -6.99
CA VAL A 277 3.27 -1.38 -7.28
C VAL A 277 2.32 -2.22 -6.44
N VAL A 278 1.59 -3.12 -7.08
CA VAL A 278 0.72 -4.09 -6.40
C VAL A 278 1.24 -5.50 -6.67
N ALA A 279 1.48 -6.26 -5.61
CA ALA A 279 2.01 -7.62 -5.71
C ALA A 279 0.93 -8.67 -5.40
N PHE A 280 0.74 -9.64 -6.30
CA PHE A 280 -0.15 -10.78 -6.19
C PHE A 280 0.69 -12.06 -6.06
N GLY A 281 1.17 -12.34 -4.84
CA GLY A 281 2.12 -13.43 -4.64
C GLY A 281 3.48 -13.13 -5.26
N ARG A 282 3.85 -13.86 -6.31
CA ARG A 282 5.08 -13.63 -7.08
C ARG A 282 4.89 -12.66 -8.25
N LEU A 283 3.67 -12.49 -8.73
CA LEU A 283 3.36 -11.54 -9.79
C LEU A 283 3.27 -10.13 -9.23
N SER A 284 3.73 -9.13 -9.97
CA SER A 284 3.61 -7.73 -9.60
C SER A 284 3.17 -6.90 -10.80
N VAL A 285 2.33 -5.91 -10.56
CA VAL A 285 1.87 -4.95 -11.56
C VAL A 285 2.19 -3.55 -11.06
N MET A 286 2.61 -2.67 -11.94
CA MET A 286 2.86 -1.26 -11.61
C MET A 286 2.08 -0.32 -12.51
N ALA A 287 1.76 0.84 -11.97
CA ALA A 287 1.29 1.99 -12.72
C ALA A 287 1.99 3.25 -12.16
N SER A 288 2.46 4.12 -13.05
CA SER A 288 3.09 5.38 -12.64
C SER A 288 2.80 6.50 -13.63
N ALA A 289 2.94 7.72 -13.13
CA ALA A 289 3.05 8.94 -13.93
C ALA A 289 4.46 9.49 -13.81
N SER A 290 5.00 9.95 -14.93
CA SER A 290 6.32 10.56 -14.96
C SER A 290 6.37 11.76 -15.87
N THR A 291 7.31 12.65 -15.62
CA THR A 291 7.50 13.87 -16.43
C THR A 291 8.96 14.07 -16.76
N ILE A 292 9.24 14.68 -17.91
CA ILE A 292 10.57 15.15 -18.31
C ILE A 292 10.54 16.66 -18.38
N ALA A 293 11.44 17.32 -17.63
CA ALA A 293 11.57 18.77 -17.52
C ALA A 293 10.25 19.50 -17.16
N GLY A 294 9.28 18.81 -16.53
CA GLY A 294 7.95 19.35 -16.23
C GLY A 294 7.06 19.64 -17.45
N LYS A 295 7.53 19.36 -18.67
CA LYS A 295 6.86 19.71 -19.94
C LYS A 295 6.19 18.53 -20.62
N GLN A 296 6.73 17.32 -20.42
CA GLN A 296 6.23 16.13 -21.09
C GLN A 296 5.83 15.08 -20.06
N TRP A 297 4.58 14.64 -20.14
CA TRP A 297 4.00 13.67 -19.23
C TRP A 297 3.90 12.30 -19.89
N HIS A 298 4.15 11.26 -19.11
CA HIS A 298 4.09 9.86 -19.51
C HIS A 298 3.26 9.09 -18.49
N GLY A 299 2.36 8.24 -18.99
CA GLY A 299 1.73 7.19 -18.22
C GLY A 299 2.50 5.89 -18.41
N ASN A 300 2.90 5.22 -17.33
CA ASN A 300 3.64 3.97 -17.39
C ASN A 300 2.82 2.86 -16.77
N ILE A 301 2.85 1.69 -17.38
CA ILE A 301 2.32 0.45 -16.82
C ILE A 301 3.40 -0.62 -16.92
N GLY A 302 3.40 -1.56 -15.98
CA GLY A 302 4.39 -2.64 -15.99
C GLY A 302 3.89 -3.89 -15.31
N ILE A 303 4.50 -5.00 -15.71
CA ILE A 303 4.28 -6.32 -15.14
C ILE A 303 5.64 -6.96 -14.83
N GLY A 304 5.70 -7.71 -13.77
CA GLY A 304 6.96 -8.37 -13.39
C GLY A 304 6.80 -9.34 -12.24
N ILE A 305 7.95 -9.73 -11.71
CA ILE A 305 8.05 -10.72 -10.66
C ILE A 305 8.55 -10.10 -9.35
N ARG A 306 8.02 -10.62 -8.25
CA ARG A 306 8.51 -10.37 -6.91
C ARG A 306 9.24 -11.60 -6.40
N LEU A 307 10.52 -11.45 -6.05
CA LEU A 307 11.38 -12.45 -5.44
C LEU A 307 11.63 -12.07 -3.97
N GLY A 308 11.67 -13.05 -3.09
CA GLY A 308 11.90 -12.88 -1.66
C GLY A 308 11.18 -13.95 -0.87
N LYS A 309 11.73 -14.37 0.28
CA LYS A 309 11.04 -15.31 1.18
C LYS A 309 9.76 -14.66 1.72
N LYS A 310 8.68 -15.45 1.74
CA LYS A 310 7.43 -15.10 2.43
C LYS A 310 7.65 -14.96 3.92
#